data_02fab14d8242c1e688f26e677e3ebc93
#
_entry.id   02fab14d8242c1e688f26e677e3ebc93
#
_cell.length_a   1.000
_cell.length_b   1.000
_cell.length_c   1.000
_cell.angle_alpha   90.00
_cell.angle_beta   90.00
_cell.angle_gamma   90.00
#
_symmetry.space_group_name_H-M   'P 1'
#
loop_
_entity.id
_entity.type
_entity.pdbx_description
1 polymer ?
#
loop_
_entity_poly.entity_id
_entity_poly.type
_entity_poly.pdbx_seq_one_letter_code
_entity_poly.pdbx_strand_id
1 'polypeptide(L)'
;MMRRVVFAILSFLSASAHASPPSVPGADAPELAALGAYGVGFRSVTFTHRNQPDVENANSDPSTVRLIDRNVQVDIWYPAIAKKGAEPVLYRGSLWAEPPLPPVTFTQKGIAVAGAPAAGRKHPLVIISHGYSNNPAVMTWLTENLASKGYVVAAIHHRDPNPYVVAPTTRAAPNFNRPHDIVFAAAQLRATLGDLIAPDNIALIGYSQGGYGVLTAGGATLDPAGPNMNAVAGGWLKKFARGSADADAIKVPGVKAVVALAPAGGAPSSAWGAEGLAALTAPLLLIHGDSDFTVDYKTGALAVFGGAVNADRYLLTYKQAGHSIALNPAPSEMRGSVWDIDWFEDPIWRQDRINAINLHFISAFLAVHLQGDESKSAYLKVATENSDDGVWNAPAGTPWGAYSPGGENVTLWKGFQQRHARGMTLRYAPKASD
;
A
#
# COMPACT_ATOMS: atom_id res chain seq x y z
N MET A 1 25.57 -15.54 -69.04
CA MET A 1 24.25 -15.25 -68.41
C MET A 1 24.38 -15.29 -66.90
N MET A 2 24.62 -14.14 -66.23
CA MET A 2 24.72 -14.01 -64.79
C MET A 2 23.36 -13.61 -64.22
N ARG A 3 22.74 -14.48 -63.43
CA ARG A 3 21.51 -14.16 -62.67
C ARG A 3 21.90 -13.36 -61.43
N ARG A 4 21.45 -12.10 -61.36
CA ARG A 4 21.55 -11.28 -60.16
C ARG A 4 20.42 -11.73 -59.21
N VAL A 5 20.81 -12.22 -58.02
CA VAL A 5 19.89 -12.47 -56.90
C VAL A 5 19.80 -11.17 -56.12
N VAL A 6 18.61 -10.58 -56.08
CA VAL A 6 18.30 -9.41 -55.25
C VAL A 6 17.84 -9.93 -53.90
N PHE A 7 18.63 -9.71 -52.85
CA PHE A 7 18.22 -9.92 -51.45
C PHE A 7 17.36 -8.71 -51.01
N ALA A 8 16.08 -8.94 -50.79
CA ALA A 8 15.22 -7.98 -50.10
C ALA A 8 15.45 -8.10 -48.62
N ILE A 9 16.04 -7.09 -47.98
CA ILE A 9 16.16 -6.96 -46.53
C ILE A 9 14.79 -6.48 -46.03
N LEU A 10 14.00 -7.39 -45.47
CA LEU A 10 12.82 -7.03 -44.67
C LEU A 10 13.32 -6.49 -43.33
N SER A 11 13.26 -5.17 -43.18
CA SER A 11 13.42 -4.52 -41.88
C SER A 11 12.16 -4.79 -41.00
N PHE A 12 12.26 -5.74 -40.10
CA PHE A 12 11.27 -5.90 -39.03
C PHE A 12 11.39 -4.69 -38.10
N LEU A 13 10.52 -3.71 -38.24
CA LEU A 13 10.27 -2.73 -37.22
C LEU A 13 9.63 -3.49 -36.03
N SER A 14 10.45 -3.87 -35.05
CA SER A 14 9.98 -4.35 -33.74
C SER A 14 9.27 -3.17 -33.10
N ALA A 15 7.96 -3.10 -33.21
CA ALA A 15 7.15 -2.28 -32.33
C ALA A 15 7.36 -2.84 -30.91
N SER A 16 8.21 -2.21 -30.13
CA SER A 16 8.31 -2.48 -28.70
C SER A 16 6.93 -2.24 -28.11
N ALA A 17 6.20 -3.31 -27.82
CA ALA A 17 4.97 -3.22 -27.05
C ALA A 17 5.36 -2.67 -25.68
N HIS A 18 5.18 -1.37 -25.48
CA HIS A 18 5.37 -0.76 -24.18
C HIS A 18 4.31 -1.34 -23.25
N ALA A 19 4.73 -2.00 -22.18
CA ALA A 19 3.81 -2.48 -21.17
C ALA A 19 2.95 -1.32 -20.66
N SER A 20 1.67 -1.58 -20.43
CA SER A 20 0.76 -0.58 -19.85
C SER A 20 1.27 -0.16 -18.47
N PRO A 21 1.08 1.12 -18.08
CA PRO A 21 1.40 1.55 -16.73
C PRO A 21 0.68 0.69 -15.68
N PRO A 22 1.31 0.36 -14.53
CA PRO A 22 0.73 -0.52 -13.50
C PRO A 22 -0.61 -0.03 -12.92
N SER A 23 -0.86 1.27 -12.99
CA SER A 23 -2.12 1.89 -12.56
C SER A 23 -3.31 1.64 -13.49
N VAL A 24 -3.06 1.10 -14.70
CA VAL A 24 -4.09 0.77 -15.69
C VAL A 24 -4.38 -0.74 -15.63
N PRO A 25 -5.49 -1.16 -15.00
CA PRO A 25 -5.81 -2.57 -14.85
C PRO A 25 -6.11 -3.26 -16.19
N GLY A 26 -5.83 -4.57 -16.22
CA GLY A 26 -6.15 -5.42 -17.37
C GLY A 26 -7.65 -5.67 -17.57
N ALA A 27 -8.00 -6.30 -18.69
CA ALA A 27 -9.39 -6.57 -19.07
C ALA A 27 -10.12 -7.55 -18.12
N ASP A 28 -9.38 -8.34 -17.35
CA ASP A 28 -9.89 -9.29 -16.34
C ASP A 28 -9.97 -8.68 -14.93
N ALA A 29 -9.72 -7.39 -14.78
CA ALA A 29 -9.81 -6.68 -13.53
C ALA A 29 -11.25 -6.56 -13.03
N PRO A 30 -11.49 -6.65 -11.70
CA PRO A 30 -12.83 -6.42 -11.16
C PRO A 30 -13.23 -4.93 -11.28
N GLU A 31 -14.53 -4.67 -11.23
CA GLU A 31 -15.17 -3.40 -11.61
C GLU A 31 -14.52 -2.16 -11.02
N LEU A 32 -14.29 -2.13 -9.69
CA LEU A 32 -13.77 -0.94 -9.02
C LEU A 32 -12.25 -0.76 -9.17
N ALA A 33 -11.57 -1.66 -9.86
CA ALA A 33 -10.17 -1.48 -10.21
C ALA A 33 -9.95 -0.44 -11.32
N ALA A 34 -10.96 -0.18 -12.16
CA ALA A 34 -10.86 0.79 -13.23
C ALA A 34 -10.39 2.17 -12.75
N LEU A 35 -9.73 2.92 -13.62
CA LEU A 35 -9.39 4.32 -13.34
C LEU A 35 -10.65 5.15 -13.13
N GLY A 36 -10.55 6.18 -12.30
CA GLY A 36 -11.59 7.17 -12.10
C GLY A 36 -11.68 8.20 -13.23
N ALA A 37 -12.51 9.23 -13.03
CA ALA A 37 -12.82 10.24 -14.03
C ALA A 37 -11.78 11.35 -14.14
N TYR A 38 -10.86 11.48 -13.18
CA TYR A 38 -9.87 12.57 -13.17
C TYR A 38 -8.59 12.17 -13.91
N GLY A 39 -7.95 13.14 -14.56
CA GLY A 39 -6.54 13.05 -14.87
C GLY A 39 -5.73 13.05 -13.56
N VAL A 40 -4.47 12.66 -13.64
CA VAL A 40 -3.59 12.58 -12.47
C VAL A 40 -2.47 13.61 -12.58
N GLY A 41 -2.36 14.50 -11.59
CA GLY A 41 -1.23 15.40 -11.41
C GLY A 41 -0.20 14.81 -10.45
N PHE A 42 1.05 15.23 -10.57
CA PHE A 42 2.15 14.77 -9.72
C PHE A 42 3.04 15.94 -9.29
N ARG A 43 3.46 15.92 -8.04
CA ARG A 43 4.55 16.76 -7.52
C ARG A 43 5.24 16.07 -6.36
N SER A 44 6.49 16.46 -6.09
CA SER A 44 7.24 16.02 -4.91
C SER A 44 7.57 17.23 -4.03
N VAL A 45 7.52 17.04 -2.71
CA VAL A 45 7.87 18.03 -1.70
C VAL A 45 8.78 17.42 -0.65
N THR A 46 9.61 18.22 -0.02
CA THR A 46 10.46 17.78 1.10
C THR A 46 10.19 18.66 2.31
N PHE A 47 9.89 18.04 3.43
CA PHE A 47 9.74 18.69 4.73
C PHE A 47 10.91 18.35 5.62
N THR A 48 11.36 19.30 6.46
CA THR A 48 12.43 19.07 7.44
C THR A 48 11.85 18.87 8.83
N HIS A 49 11.93 17.64 9.34
CA HIS A 49 11.56 17.31 10.72
C HIS A 49 12.77 17.55 11.61
N ARG A 50 12.75 18.66 12.33
CA ARG A 50 13.90 19.14 13.12
C ARG A 50 14.07 18.35 14.42
N ASN A 51 15.32 18.27 14.88
CA ASN A 51 15.68 17.71 16.18
C ASN A 51 15.18 16.29 16.42
N GLN A 52 15.26 15.40 15.42
CA GLN A 52 14.87 14.01 15.54
C GLN A 52 16.04 13.14 16.03
N PRO A 53 15.78 12.12 16.88
CA PRO A 53 16.84 11.20 17.29
C PRO A 53 17.34 10.37 16.10
N ASP A 54 18.65 10.33 15.94
CA ASP A 54 19.33 9.54 14.90
C ASP A 54 19.43 8.06 15.32
N VAL A 55 18.28 7.39 15.37
CA VAL A 55 18.21 5.99 15.81
C VAL A 55 18.86 4.99 14.85
N GLU A 56 19.12 5.42 13.62
CA GLU A 56 19.79 4.59 12.60
C GLU A 56 21.29 4.49 12.84
N ASN A 57 21.89 5.55 13.39
CA ASN A 57 23.33 5.63 13.65
C ASN A 57 23.67 5.65 15.14
N ALA A 58 22.68 5.36 16.01
CA ALA A 58 22.86 5.36 17.45
C ALA A 58 23.43 4.03 17.95
N ASN A 59 24.31 4.11 18.93
CA ASN A 59 24.69 2.96 19.74
C ASN A 59 23.56 2.53 20.67
N SER A 60 23.70 1.39 21.34
CA SER A 60 22.75 0.91 22.33
C SER A 60 22.59 1.84 23.55
N ASP A 61 23.50 2.76 23.77
CA ASP A 61 23.46 3.76 24.85
C ASP A 61 22.61 4.97 24.43
N PRO A 62 21.51 5.26 25.16
CA PRO A 62 20.64 6.42 24.89
C PRO A 62 21.37 7.76 24.95
N SER A 63 22.40 7.90 25.78
CA SER A 63 23.16 9.14 25.92
C SER A 63 23.95 9.52 24.69
N THR A 64 24.18 8.58 23.77
CA THR A 64 24.94 8.78 22.54
C THR A 64 24.06 9.10 21.31
N VAL A 65 22.73 9.06 21.46
CA VAL A 65 21.81 9.38 20.36
C VAL A 65 21.81 10.88 20.12
N ARG A 66 22.41 11.30 19.02
CA ARG A 66 22.41 12.70 18.58
C ARG A 66 21.04 13.08 17.97
N LEU A 67 20.72 14.36 18.02
CA LEU A 67 19.57 14.90 17.29
C LEU A 67 20.02 15.39 15.92
N ILE A 68 19.22 15.12 14.91
CA ILE A 68 19.44 15.51 13.53
C ILE A 68 18.19 16.16 12.94
N ASP A 69 18.35 16.94 11.91
CA ASP A 69 17.26 17.39 11.05
C ASP A 69 17.00 16.29 10.00
N ARG A 70 15.82 15.65 10.11
CA ARG A 70 15.42 14.57 9.23
C ARG A 70 14.58 15.12 8.08
N ASN A 71 15.08 14.99 6.86
CA ASN A 71 14.31 15.36 5.67
C ASN A 71 13.34 14.22 5.30
N VAL A 72 12.06 14.55 5.21
CA VAL A 72 10.97 13.67 4.82
C VAL A 72 10.45 14.11 3.46
N GLN A 73 10.84 13.40 2.41
CA GLN A 73 10.32 13.64 1.06
C GLN A 73 8.96 12.94 0.93
N VAL A 74 8.01 13.60 0.27
CA VAL A 74 6.66 13.10 0.01
C VAL A 74 6.33 13.32 -1.46
N ASP A 75 5.98 12.26 -2.15
CA ASP A 75 5.43 12.31 -3.49
C ASP A 75 3.91 12.41 -3.42
N ILE A 76 3.32 13.33 -4.19
CA ILE A 76 1.91 13.67 -4.11
C ILE A 76 1.27 13.51 -5.48
N TRP A 77 0.29 12.60 -5.58
CA TRP A 77 -0.61 12.46 -6.70
C TRP A 77 -1.96 13.10 -6.37
N TYR A 78 -2.55 13.78 -7.32
CA TYR A 78 -3.80 14.49 -7.07
C TYR A 78 -4.68 14.53 -8.31
N PRO A 79 -6.01 14.63 -8.13
CA PRO A 79 -6.94 14.84 -9.23
C PRO A 79 -6.56 16.08 -10.02
N ALA A 80 -6.40 15.94 -11.35
CA ALA A 80 -5.89 17.01 -12.19
C ALA A 80 -6.65 17.12 -13.52
N ILE A 81 -6.54 18.31 -14.13
CA ILE A 81 -6.95 18.57 -15.49
C ILE A 81 -5.74 18.30 -16.39
N ALA A 82 -5.61 17.06 -16.86
CA ALA A 82 -4.52 16.68 -17.74
C ALA A 82 -4.79 17.15 -19.18
N LYS A 83 -3.79 17.79 -19.81
CA LYS A 83 -3.88 18.09 -21.25
C LYS A 83 -3.67 16.82 -22.08
N LYS A 84 -4.48 16.66 -23.13
CA LYS A 84 -4.32 15.56 -24.09
C LYS A 84 -2.91 15.58 -24.69
N GLY A 85 -2.20 14.45 -24.64
CA GLY A 85 -0.84 14.33 -25.17
C GLY A 85 0.27 14.88 -24.26
N ALA A 86 -0.04 15.25 -23.00
CA ALA A 86 0.99 15.60 -22.04
C ALA A 86 1.87 14.37 -21.72
N GLU A 87 3.17 14.59 -21.57
CA GLU A 87 4.14 13.53 -21.23
C GLU A 87 3.89 13.00 -19.83
N PRO A 88 3.69 11.69 -19.66
CA PRO A 88 3.57 11.07 -18.35
C PRO A 88 4.88 11.10 -17.58
N VAL A 89 4.77 11.11 -16.25
CA VAL A 89 5.91 10.99 -15.35
C VAL A 89 6.62 9.64 -15.56
N LEU A 90 7.93 9.68 -15.63
CA LEU A 90 8.81 8.53 -15.49
C LEU A 90 9.37 8.53 -14.08
N TYR A 91 8.78 7.71 -13.22
CA TYR A 91 9.25 7.56 -11.84
C TYR A 91 10.60 6.85 -11.82
N ARG A 92 11.46 7.28 -10.90
CA ARG A 92 12.76 6.65 -10.67
C ARG A 92 12.78 6.09 -9.26
N GLY A 93 13.20 4.85 -9.13
CA GLY A 93 13.38 4.18 -7.88
C GLY A 93 14.76 3.55 -7.78
N SER A 94 15.16 3.22 -6.57
CA SER A 94 16.34 2.43 -6.33
C SER A 94 16.09 1.47 -5.17
N LEU A 95 16.65 0.27 -5.25
CA LEU A 95 16.61 -0.73 -4.22
C LEU A 95 18.03 -1.11 -3.82
N TRP A 96 18.22 -1.44 -2.54
CA TRP A 96 19.48 -1.92 -2.05
C TRP A 96 19.85 -3.26 -2.69
N ALA A 97 21.12 -3.44 -2.99
CA ALA A 97 21.68 -4.72 -3.37
C ALA A 97 22.67 -5.18 -2.28
N GLU A 98 22.96 -6.47 -2.28
CA GLU A 98 23.95 -7.03 -1.36
C GLU A 98 25.36 -6.50 -1.72
N PRO A 99 26.12 -5.91 -0.78
CA PRO A 99 27.48 -5.46 -1.03
C PRO A 99 28.40 -6.59 -1.53
N PRO A 100 29.32 -6.30 -2.45
CA PRO A 100 29.76 -4.97 -2.89
C PRO A 100 28.94 -4.35 -4.03
N LEU A 101 27.80 -4.91 -4.42
CA LEU A 101 26.99 -4.41 -5.52
C LEU A 101 26.37 -3.04 -5.17
N PRO A 102 26.32 -2.09 -6.11
CA PRO A 102 25.63 -0.83 -5.91
C PRO A 102 24.10 -1.06 -5.89
N PRO A 103 23.33 -0.13 -5.30
CA PRO A 103 21.88 -0.17 -5.39
C PRO A 103 21.39 -0.26 -6.85
N VAL A 104 20.40 -1.09 -7.11
CA VAL A 104 19.77 -1.21 -8.44
C VAL A 104 18.81 -0.06 -8.65
N THR A 105 19.02 0.71 -9.72
CA THR A 105 18.10 1.77 -10.13
C THR A 105 17.16 1.24 -11.19
N PHE A 106 15.90 1.64 -11.13
CA PHE A 106 14.89 1.27 -12.11
C PHE A 106 13.99 2.45 -12.45
N THR A 107 13.26 2.32 -13.55
CA THR A 107 12.28 3.30 -13.98
C THR A 107 10.90 2.68 -14.13
N GLN A 108 9.86 3.46 -13.77
CA GLN A 108 8.47 3.05 -13.90
C GLN A 108 7.68 4.14 -14.63
N LYS A 109 7.13 3.82 -15.79
CA LYS A 109 6.25 4.73 -16.52
C LYS A 109 4.89 4.81 -15.83
N GLY A 110 4.43 6.04 -15.57
CA GLY A 110 3.12 6.31 -15.01
C GLY A 110 2.11 6.85 -16.02
N ILE A 111 0.97 7.34 -15.47
CA ILE A 111 -0.05 8.12 -16.20
C ILE A 111 -0.12 9.56 -15.70
N ALA A 112 0.48 9.88 -14.56
CA ALA A 112 0.45 11.21 -13.98
C ALA A 112 1.24 12.22 -14.82
N VAL A 113 0.83 13.49 -14.77
CA VAL A 113 1.50 14.62 -15.44
C VAL A 113 2.08 15.54 -14.37
N ALA A 114 3.39 15.82 -14.45
CA ALA A 114 4.06 16.68 -13.49
C ALA A 114 3.51 18.11 -13.55
N GLY A 115 3.15 18.66 -12.38
CA GLY A 115 2.67 20.04 -12.25
C GLY A 115 1.33 20.33 -12.94
N ALA A 116 0.56 19.31 -13.33
CA ALA A 116 -0.75 19.53 -13.94
C ALA A 116 -1.68 20.32 -12.99
N PRO A 117 -2.54 21.24 -13.51
CA PRO A 117 -3.50 21.95 -12.69
C PRO A 117 -4.43 21.01 -11.94
N ALA A 118 -4.63 21.27 -10.64
CA ALA A 118 -5.54 20.46 -9.82
C ALA A 118 -6.99 20.60 -10.32
N ALA A 119 -7.72 19.49 -10.27
CA ALA A 119 -9.15 19.43 -10.59
C ALA A 119 -9.97 19.37 -9.30
N GLY A 120 -10.78 20.39 -9.06
CA GLY A 120 -11.62 20.47 -7.86
C GLY A 120 -10.85 20.85 -6.60
N ARG A 121 -11.54 20.68 -5.45
CA ARG A 121 -11.05 21.09 -4.12
C ARG A 121 -11.58 20.15 -3.06
N LYS A 122 -10.95 20.16 -1.87
CA LYS A 122 -11.40 19.40 -0.69
C LYS A 122 -11.46 17.89 -0.91
N HIS A 123 -10.47 17.36 -1.61
CA HIS A 123 -10.33 15.92 -1.79
C HIS A 123 -9.91 15.23 -0.48
N PRO A 124 -10.39 14.02 -0.20
CA PRO A 124 -9.86 13.21 0.89
C PRO A 124 -8.36 12.96 0.71
N LEU A 125 -7.60 12.92 1.81
CA LEU A 125 -6.18 12.64 1.82
C LEU A 125 -5.93 11.17 2.15
N VAL A 126 -5.13 10.51 1.32
CA VAL A 126 -4.62 9.15 1.57
C VAL A 126 -3.11 9.22 1.73
N ILE A 127 -2.60 8.82 2.89
CA ILE A 127 -1.16 8.76 3.15
C ILE A 127 -0.68 7.32 3.00
N ILE A 128 0.39 7.12 2.21
CA ILE A 128 0.94 5.81 1.90
C ILE A 128 2.34 5.65 2.50
N SER A 129 2.55 4.51 3.19
CA SER A 129 3.82 4.07 3.74
C SER A 129 4.24 2.74 3.09
N HIS A 130 5.31 2.74 2.32
CA HIS A 130 5.82 1.58 1.59
C HIS A 130 6.49 0.54 2.51
N GLY A 131 6.82 -0.64 2.01
CA GLY A 131 7.55 -1.70 2.71
C GLY A 131 8.98 -1.31 3.08
N TYR A 132 9.64 -2.15 3.89
CA TYR A 132 11.05 -1.94 4.26
C TYR A 132 11.92 -1.88 3.01
N SER A 133 12.86 -0.93 2.98
CA SER A 133 13.81 -0.73 1.87
C SER A 133 13.18 -0.48 0.49
N ASN A 134 11.91 -0.12 0.45
CA ASN A 134 11.21 0.27 -0.79
C ASN A 134 11.18 1.81 -0.96
N ASN A 135 10.41 2.24 -1.94
CA ASN A 135 10.14 3.66 -2.21
C ASN A 135 8.75 3.80 -2.88
N PRO A 136 8.17 5.01 -2.96
CA PRO A 136 6.85 5.22 -3.56
C PRO A 136 6.71 4.75 -5.02
N ALA A 137 7.78 4.74 -5.81
CA ALA A 137 7.72 4.35 -7.22
C ALA A 137 7.28 2.89 -7.45
N VAL A 138 7.42 2.02 -6.43
CA VAL A 138 6.98 0.62 -6.52
C VAL A 138 5.48 0.43 -6.22
N MET A 139 4.74 1.50 -5.90
CA MET A 139 3.31 1.44 -5.57
C MET A 139 2.45 2.33 -6.48
N THR A 140 2.93 2.66 -7.67
CA THR A 140 2.20 3.55 -8.59
C THR A 140 0.89 2.96 -9.10
N TRP A 141 0.75 1.62 -9.09
CA TRP A 141 -0.52 0.95 -9.34
C TRP A 141 -1.65 1.48 -8.45
N LEU A 142 -1.32 1.83 -7.20
CA LEU A 142 -2.27 2.31 -6.19
C LEU A 142 -2.39 3.84 -6.20
N THR A 143 -1.24 4.55 -6.18
CA THR A 143 -1.23 6.00 -6.00
C THR A 143 -1.93 6.72 -7.14
N GLU A 144 -1.61 6.39 -8.39
CA GLU A 144 -2.22 7.00 -9.55
C GLU A 144 -3.69 6.62 -9.72
N ASN A 145 -4.02 5.35 -9.45
CA ASN A 145 -5.39 4.88 -9.57
C ASN A 145 -6.32 5.58 -8.57
N LEU A 146 -5.91 5.69 -7.31
CA LEU A 146 -6.68 6.43 -6.30
C LEU A 146 -6.78 7.93 -6.63
N ALA A 147 -5.70 8.55 -7.11
CA ALA A 147 -5.75 9.95 -7.51
C ALA A 147 -6.75 10.19 -8.65
N SER A 148 -6.85 9.27 -9.62
CA SER A 148 -7.85 9.32 -10.68
C SER A 148 -9.30 9.23 -10.17
N LYS A 149 -9.51 8.69 -8.96
CA LYS A 149 -10.81 8.53 -8.29
C LYS A 149 -11.18 9.67 -7.34
N GLY A 150 -10.38 10.73 -7.30
CA GLY A 150 -10.71 11.91 -6.51
C GLY A 150 -10.04 11.96 -5.14
N TYR A 151 -8.97 11.20 -4.90
CA TYR A 151 -8.17 11.30 -3.69
C TYR A 151 -6.89 12.11 -3.96
N VAL A 152 -6.44 12.87 -2.97
CA VAL A 152 -5.04 13.32 -2.91
C VAL A 152 -4.25 12.23 -2.21
N VAL A 153 -3.26 11.67 -2.88
CA VAL A 153 -2.46 10.55 -2.40
C VAL A 153 -1.04 11.03 -2.14
N ALA A 154 -0.58 10.89 -0.91
CA ALA A 154 0.74 11.31 -0.48
C ALA A 154 1.56 10.11 -0.01
N ALA A 155 2.60 9.72 -0.74
CA ALA A 155 3.46 8.61 -0.37
C ALA A 155 4.81 9.12 0.16
N ILE A 156 5.18 8.61 1.34
CA ILE A 156 6.37 9.05 2.07
C ILE A 156 7.58 8.25 1.60
N HIS A 157 8.70 8.94 1.30
CA HIS A 157 10.00 8.30 1.14
C HIS A 157 10.64 8.08 2.51
N HIS A 158 10.43 6.92 3.08
CA HIS A 158 11.14 6.55 4.30
C HIS A 158 12.59 6.18 3.96
N ARG A 159 13.51 6.67 4.77
CA ARG A 159 14.94 6.35 4.64
C ARG A 159 15.23 5.12 5.49
N ASP A 160 14.97 3.94 4.93
CA ASP A 160 15.32 2.71 5.61
C ASP A 160 16.80 2.38 5.40
N PRO A 161 17.45 1.82 6.41
CA PRO A 161 18.85 1.36 6.27
C PRO A 161 18.95 0.19 5.29
N ASN A 162 20.16 -0.02 4.74
CA ASN A 162 20.42 -1.15 3.86
C ASN A 162 20.20 -2.49 4.61
N PRO A 163 19.27 -3.36 4.17
CA PRO A 163 18.92 -4.59 4.89
C PRO A 163 20.05 -5.62 4.96
N TYR A 164 21.05 -5.52 4.10
CA TYR A 164 22.16 -6.49 3.99
C TYR A 164 23.32 -6.23 4.96
N VAL A 165 23.47 -4.98 5.44
CA VAL A 165 24.67 -4.57 6.20
C VAL A 165 24.36 -3.94 7.56
N VAL A 166 23.14 -4.08 8.05
CA VAL A 166 22.71 -3.38 9.25
C VAL A 166 22.87 -4.20 10.53
N ALA A 167 23.31 -3.51 11.59
CA ALA A 167 23.20 -4.04 12.95
C ALA A 167 21.70 -4.23 13.33
N PRO A 168 21.39 -5.14 14.29
CA PRO A 168 20.02 -5.36 14.74
C PRO A 168 19.29 -4.09 15.18
N THR A 169 19.98 -3.18 15.90
CA THR A 169 19.44 -1.89 16.36
C THR A 169 19.09 -0.97 15.18
N THR A 170 19.94 -0.91 14.16
CA THR A 170 19.70 -0.13 12.94
C THR A 170 18.56 -0.73 12.13
N ARG A 171 18.47 -2.06 12.05
CA ARG A 171 17.35 -2.76 11.41
C ARG A 171 16.02 -2.45 12.08
N ALA A 172 16.01 -2.22 13.39
CA ALA A 172 14.82 -1.88 14.15
C ALA A 172 14.43 -0.38 14.05
N ALA A 173 15.30 0.49 13.54
CA ALA A 173 15.05 1.93 13.42
C ALA A 173 13.71 2.29 12.74
N PRO A 174 13.24 1.59 11.70
CA PRO A 174 11.93 1.85 11.11
C PRO A 174 10.75 1.70 12.08
N ASN A 175 10.87 0.91 13.15
CA ASN A 175 9.82 0.81 14.16
C ASN A 175 9.59 2.14 14.89
N PHE A 176 10.63 2.95 15.00
CA PHE A 176 10.54 4.32 15.50
C PHE A 176 10.18 5.29 14.37
N ASN A 177 10.93 5.29 13.27
CA ASN A 177 10.83 6.30 12.23
C ASN A 177 9.48 6.29 11.51
N ARG A 178 8.90 5.11 11.21
CA ARG A 178 7.69 5.00 10.38
C ARG A 178 6.48 5.74 10.97
N PRO A 179 6.06 5.49 12.23
CA PRO A 179 4.96 6.25 12.82
C PRO A 179 5.25 7.75 12.90
N HIS A 180 6.49 8.15 13.25
CA HIS A 180 6.89 9.56 13.33
C HIS A 180 6.84 10.27 11.98
N ASP A 181 7.37 9.64 10.91
CA ASP A 181 7.31 10.18 9.56
C ASP A 181 5.86 10.35 9.09
N ILE A 182 4.98 9.38 9.39
CA ILE A 182 3.55 9.43 9.02
C ILE A 182 2.84 10.58 9.74
N VAL A 183 3.02 10.72 11.05
CA VAL A 183 2.41 11.81 11.84
C VAL A 183 2.91 13.16 11.39
N PHE A 184 4.23 13.30 11.21
CA PHE A 184 4.84 14.52 10.74
C PHE A 184 4.36 14.91 9.34
N ALA A 185 4.37 13.96 8.39
CA ALA A 185 3.88 14.20 7.03
C ALA A 185 2.40 14.60 7.04
N ALA A 186 1.55 13.93 7.83
CA ALA A 186 0.13 14.29 7.95
C ALA A 186 -0.07 15.73 8.41
N ALA A 187 0.70 16.17 9.42
CA ALA A 187 0.64 17.53 9.93
C ALA A 187 1.10 18.56 8.87
N GLN A 188 2.23 18.30 8.19
CA GLN A 188 2.75 19.17 7.15
C GLN A 188 1.82 19.27 5.94
N LEU A 189 1.23 18.14 5.50
CA LEU A 189 0.29 18.12 4.37
C LEU A 189 -0.99 18.89 4.70
N ARG A 190 -1.54 18.74 5.93
CA ARG A 190 -2.68 19.56 6.39
C ARG A 190 -2.36 21.06 6.35
N ALA A 191 -1.17 21.44 6.76
CA ALA A 191 -0.76 22.85 6.81
C ALA A 191 -0.50 23.45 5.41
N THR A 192 -0.02 22.63 4.45
CA THR A 192 0.53 23.14 3.18
C THR A 192 -0.36 22.91 1.95
N LEU A 193 -1.28 21.95 1.99
CA LEU A 193 -2.14 21.65 0.83
C LEU A 193 -3.40 22.51 0.76
N GLY A 194 -3.68 23.31 1.78
CA GLY A 194 -4.72 24.33 1.78
C GLY A 194 -6.09 23.80 1.34
N ASP A 195 -6.64 24.37 0.27
CA ASP A 195 -7.95 24.01 -0.26
C ASP A 195 -7.97 22.70 -1.07
N LEU A 196 -6.82 22.12 -1.39
CA LEU A 196 -6.77 20.90 -2.20
C LEU A 196 -7.32 19.69 -1.44
N ILE A 197 -7.08 19.63 -0.12
CA ILE A 197 -7.52 18.51 0.72
C ILE A 197 -8.66 18.90 1.68
N ALA A 198 -9.44 17.90 2.10
CA ALA A 198 -10.30 17.95 3.27
C ALA A 198 -9.46 17.49 4.50
N PRO A 199 -8.99 18.40 5.36
CA PRO A 199 -7.93 18.11 6.34
C PRO A 199 -8.35 17.07 7.41
N ASP A 200 -9.64 16.95 7.67
CA ASP A 200 -10.21 16.01 8.65
C ASP A 200 -10.66 14.69 8.01
N ASN A 201 -10.40 14.49 6.72
CA ASN A 201 -10.81 13.31 5.97
C ASN A 201 -9.57 12.57 5.46
N ILE A 202 -8.96 11.78 6.36
CA ILE A 202 -7.66 11.10 6.14
C ILE A 202 -7.80 9.61 6.29
N ALA A 203 -7.22 8.86 5.33
CA ALA A 203 -6.92 7.44 5.45
C ALA A 203 -5.41 7.19 5.41
N LEU A 204 -5.00 6.08 6.03
CA LEU A 204 -3.63 5.59 6.02
C LEU A 204 -3.59 4.24 5.31
N ILE A 205 -2.64 4.06 4.39
CA ILE A 205 -2.40 2.79 3.70
C ILE A 205 -0.93 2.41 3.87
N GLY A 206 -0.66 1.17 4.30
CA GLY A 206 0.71 0.72 4.47
C GLY A 206 0.94 -0.72 4.06
N TYR A 207 2.15 -0.99 3.54
CA TYR A 207 2.58 -2.32 3.17
C TYR A 207 3.75 -2.78 4.04
N SER A 208 3.72 -4.02 4.53
CA SER A 208 4.79 -4.63 5.31
C SER A 208 5.18 -3.76 6.52
N GLN A 209 6.41 -3.26 6.57
CA GLN A 209 6.86 -2.29 7.59
C GLN A 209 6.02 -1.01 7.57
N GLY A 210 5.53 -0.58 6.40
CA GLY A 210 4.56 0.50 6.30
C GLY A 210 3.21 0.14 6.92
N GLY A 211 2.80 -1.14 6.85
CA GLY A 211 1.61 -1.67 7.52
C GLY A 211 1.71 -1.52 9.04
N TYR A 212 2.88 -1.84 9.63
CA TYR A 212 3.17 -1.53 11.02
C TYR A 212 3.01 -0.04 11.33
N GLY A 213 3.61 0.81 10.47
CA GLY A 213 3.57 2.25 10.63
C GLY A 213 2.15 2.80 10.65
N VAL A 214 1.29 2.38 9.70
CA VAL A 214 -0.09 2.89 9.59
C VAL A 214 -1.02 2.32 10.66
N LEU A 215 -0.83 1.09 11.12
CA LEU A 215 -1.57 0.55 12.26
C LEU A 215 -1.27 1.34 13.53
N THR A 216 0.02 1.61 13.79
CA THR A 216 0.46 2.40 14.95
C THR A 216 -0.04 3.85 14.83
N ALA A 217 0.23 4.52 13.70
CA ALA A 217 -0.22 5.91 13.48
C ALA A 217 -1.75 6.04 13.38
N GLY A 218 -2.45 4.97 13.04
CA GLY A 218 -3.91 4.89 12.96
C GLY A 218 -4.61 4.67 14.30
N GLY A 219 -3.85 4.35 15.36
CA GLY A 219 -4.42 4.23 16.71
C GLY A 219 -3.98 3.04 17.54
N ALA A 220 -3.38 1.99 16.94
CA ALA A 220 -2.84 0.88 17.72
C ALA A 220 -1.71 1.36 18.63
N THR A 221 -1.74 0.97 19.92
CA THR A 221 -0.74 1.42 20.89
C THR A 221 0.35 0.37 21.11
N LEU A 222 1.60 0.83 21.22
CA LEU A 222 2.74 -0.05 21.43
C LEU A 222 2.71 -0.72 22.81
N ASP A 223 2.96 -2.03 22.83
CA ASP A 223 3.02 -2.79 24.10
C ASP A 223 4.31 -2.50 24.85
N PRO A 224 4.27 -1.96 26.08
CA PRO A 224 5.47 -1.68 26.88
C PRO A 224 6.29 -2.94 27.21
N ALA A 225 5.68 -4.11 27.20
CA ALA A 225 6.35 -5.41 27.40
C ALA A 225 6.84 -6.03 26.11
N GLY A 226 6.51 -5.44 24.96
CA GLY A 226 6.88 -5.97 23.64
C GLY A 226 8.39 -6.03 23.40
N PRO A 227 8.91 -7.08 22.75
CA PRO A 227 10.35 -7.25 22.54
C PRO A 227 10.98 -6.09 21.75
N ASN A 228 10.21 -5.41 20.90
CA ASN A 228 10.67 -4.26 20.11
C ASN A 228 11.04 -3.03 20.95
N MET A 229 10.57 -2.94 22.20
CA MET A 229 10.88 -1.79 23.05
C MET A 229 12.37 -1.59 23.31
N ASN A 230 13.14 -2.68 23.28
CA ASN A 230 14.59 -2.66 23.47
C ASN A 230 15.37 -2.77 22.13
N ALA A 231 14.69 -3.06 21.02
CA ALA A 231 15.34 -3.28 19.74
C ALA A 231 15.80 -1.96 19.07
N VAL A 232 15.05 -0.87 19.30
CA VAL A 232 15.41 0.45 18.79
C VAL A 232 16.49 1.06 19.67
N ALA A 233 17.55 1.59 19.05
CA ALA A 233 18.68 2.20 19.71
C ALA A 233 18.22 3.23 20.76
N GLY A 234 18.93 3.25 21.89
CA GLY A 234 18.63 4.15 22.99
C GLY A 234 17.32 3.91 23.73
N GLY A 235 16.59 2.84 23.41
CA GLY A 235 15.29 2.60 23.99
C GLY A 235 14.25 3.68 23.68
N TRP A 236 14.47 4.45 22.62
CA TRP A 236 13.63 5.59 22.21
C TRP A 236 12.16 5.20 22.00
N LEU A 237 11.89 3.96 21.56
CA LEU A 237 10.53 3.48 21.35
C LEU A 237 9.71 3.42 22.65
N LYS A 238 10.35 3.24 23.80
CA LYS A 238 9.67 3.18 25.12
C LYS A 238 8.91 4.46 25.48
N LYS A 239 9.35 5.61 24.96
CA LYS A 239 8.68 6.90 25.21
C LYS A 239 7.26 6.93 24.63
N PHE A 240 6.98 6.09 23.62
CA PHE A 240 5.72 6.04 22.90
C PHE A 240 4.91 4.77 23.19
N ALA A 241 5.34 3.99 24.17
CA ALA A 241 4.62 2.81 24.61
C ALA A 241 3.32 3.20 25.33
N ARG A 242 2.34 2.32 25.30
CA ARG A 242 1.08 2.49 26.02
C ARG A 242 1.33 2.84 27.49
N GLY A 243 0.67 3.89 27.97
CA GLY A 243 0.83 4.39 29.34
C GLY A 243 1.96 5.40 29.53
N SER A 244 2.80 5.67 28.54
CA SER A 244 3.78 6.77 28.60
C SER A 244 3.13 8.11 28.24
N ALA A 245 3.77 9.20 28.64
CA ALA A 245 3.27 10.57 28.38
C ALA A 245 3.14 10.88 26.90
N ASP A 246 4.02 10.33 26.07
CA ASP A 246 4.10 10.60 24.62
C ASP A 246 3.42 9.51 23.76
N ALA A 247 2.64 8.60 24.37
CA ALA A 247 2.03 7.48 23.66
C ALA A 247 1.15 7.91 22.46
N ASP A 248 0.52 9.08 22.55
CA ASP A 248 -0.35 9.61 21.49
C ASP A 248 0.41 10.47 20.46
N ALA A 249 1.66 10.81 20.70
CA ALA A 249 2.45 11.64 19.78
C ALA A 249 2.77 10.94 18.45
N ILE A 250 2.62 9.63 18.39
CA ILE A 250 2.81 8.82 17.19
C ILE A 250 1.49 8.42 16.50
N LYS A 251 0.39 9.10 16.81
CA LYS A 251 -0.94 8.88 16.21
C LYS A 251 -1.36 10.07 15.36
N VAL A 252 -1.94 9.80 14.21
CA VAL A 252 -2.56 10.82 13.35
C VAL A 252 -3.97 11.08 13.86
N PRO A 253 -4.29 12.31 14.29
CA PRO A 253 -5.64 12.62 14.78
C PRO A 253 -6.70 12.46 13.67
N GLY A 254 -7.84 11.86 14.01
CA GLY A 254 -9.03 11.84 13.14
C GLY A 254 -8.90 10.95 11.90
N VAL A 255 -8.08 9.90 11.93
CA VAL A 255 -8.02 8.88 10.86
C VAL A 255 -9.40 8.23 10.69
N LYS A 256 -9.89 8.21 9.44
CA LYS A 256 -11.21 7.67 9.06
C LYS A 256 -11.15 6.23 8.55
N ALA A 257 -9.99 5.78 8.09
CA ALA A 257 -9.80 4.42 7.58
C ALA A 257 -8.32 4.03 7.60
N VAL A 258 -8.04 2.77 7.87
CA VAL A 258 -6.69 2.17 7.79
C VAL A 258 -6.73 0.97 6.87
N VAL A 259 -5.78 0.91 5.93
CA VAL A 259 -5.56 -0.27 5.08
C VAL A 259 -4.14 -0.77 5.33
N ALA A 260 -3.99 -2.02 5.72
CA ALA A 260 -2.69 -2.63 5.97
C ALA A 260 -2.51 -3.90 5.12
N LEU A 261 -1.55 -3.84 4.20
CA LEU A 261 -1.18 -4.95 3.31
C LEU A 261 0.02 -5.67 3.92
N ALA A 262 -0.12 -6.96 4.20
CA ALA A 262 0.90 -7.82 4.81
C ALA A 262 1.65 -7.11 5.97
N PRO A 263 0.96 -6.56 7.00
CA PRO A 263 1.57 -5.67 7.99
C PRO A 263 2.59 -6.39 8.85
N ALA A 264 3.80 -5.83 8.97
CA ALA A 264 4.78 -6.23 9.98
C ALA A 264 4.27 -5.87 11.39
N GLY A 265 4.92 -6.39 12.44
CA GLY A 265 4.61 -6.09 13.85
C GLY A 265 3.93 -7.24 14.60
N GLY A 266 3.61 -8.36 13.91
CA GLY A 266 3.24 -9.62 14.55
C GLY A 266 4.42 -10.30 15.24
N ALA A 267 4.26 -11.54 15.70
CA ALA A 267 5.38 -12.29 16.29
C ALA A 267 6.52 -12.50 15.28
N PRO A 268 7.79 -12.51 15.73
CA PRO A 268 8.22 -12.37 17.12
C PRO A 268 8.21 -10.94 17.66
N SER A 269 7.96 -9.94 16.84
CA SER A 269 7.99 -8.52 17.22
C SER A 269 6.89 -8.14 18.23
N SER A 270 5.70 -8.71 18.10
CA SER A 270 4.54 -8.51 18.97
C SER A 270 4.38 -7.05 19.43
N ALA A 271 4.29 -6.14 18.43
CA ALA A 271 4.44 -4.69 18.64
C ALA A 271 3.36 -4.09 19.54
N TRP A 272 2.14 -4.61 19.51
CA TRP A 272 0.98 -3.97 20.15
C TRP A 272 0.36 -4.76 21.29
N GLY A 273 0.46 -6.09 21.29
CA GLY A 273 -0.31 -6.94 22.19
C GLY A 273 -1.83 -6.81 21.99
N ALA A 274 -2.62 -7.53 22.77
CA ALA A 274 -4.08 -7.50 22.64
C ALA A 274 -4.68 -6.12 22.95
N GLU A 275 -4.28 -5.51 24.06
CA GLU A 275 -4.77 -4.18 24.46
C GLU A 275 -4.36 -3.08 23.47
N GLY A 276 -3.15 -3.18 22.91
CA GLY A 276 -2.68 -2.22 21.92
C GLY A 276 -3.44 -2.29 20.62
N LEU A 277 -3.80 -3.47 20.15
CA LEU A 277 -4.65 -3.67 18.98
C LEU A 277 -6.10 -3.23 19.25
N ALA A 278 -6.63 -3.48 20.42
CA ALA A 278 -7.96 -3.03 20.82
C ALA A 278 -8.09 -1.48 20.88
N ALA A 279 -6.98 -0.75 21.01
CA ALA A 279 -6.99 0.71 20.95
C ALA A 279 -7.29 1.27 19.56
N LEU A 280 -7.16 0.48 18.50
CA LEU A 280 -7.53 0.88 17.14
C LEU A 280 -9.05 0.91 16.99
N THR A 281 -9.60 2.09 16.68
CA THR A 281 -11.05 2.30 16.50
C THR A 281 -11.45 2.67 15.07
N ALA A 282 -10.47 3.12 14.26
CA ALA A 282 -10.73 3.41 12.85
C ALA A 282 -11.06 2.12 12.09
N PRO A 283 -12.04 2.14 11.16
CA PRO A 283 -12.29 1.01 10.27
C PRO A 283 -11.03 0.49 9.62
N LEU A 284 -10.89 -0.84 9.54
CA LEU A 284 -9.66 -1.53 9.14
C LEU A 284 -9.91 -2.50 7.98
N LEU A 285 -9.11 -2.38 6.92
CA LEU A 285 -8.99 -3.39 5.87
C LEU A 285 -7.59 -3.99 5.91
N LEU A 286 -7.52 -5.28 6.24
CA LEU A 286 -6.31 -6.09 6.15
C LEU A 286 -6.31 -6.86 4.83
N ILE A 287 -5.15 -6.93 4.17
CA ILE A 287 -4.94 -7.71 2.94
C ILE A 287 -3.67 -8.53 3.12
N HIS A 288 -3.73 -9.87 2.91
CA HIS A 288 -2.58 -10.73 3.20
C HIS A 288 -2.57 -11.99 2.35
N GLY A 289 -1.39 -12.54 2.08
CA GLY A 289 -1.22 -13.89 1.54
C GLY A 289 -1.11 -14.92 2.68
N ASP A 290 -1.77 -16.08 2.59
CA ASP A 290 -1.74 -17.08 3.67
C ASP A 290 -0.45 -17.92 3.73
N SER A 291 0.41 -17.76 2.74
CA SER A 291 1.72 -18.44 2.62
C SER A 291 2.90 -17.47 2.71
N ASP A 292 2.71 -16.31 3.34
CA ASP A 292 3.73 -15.29 3.53
C ASP A 292 4.82 -15.78 4.52
N PHE A 293 6.07 -15.86 4.02
CA PHE A 293 7.24 -16.27 4.82
C PHE A 293 7.94 -15.11 5.53
N THR A 294 7.65 -13.87 5.12
CA THR A 294 8.28 -12.67 5.68
C THR A 294 7.52 -12.17 6.90
N VAL A 295 6.20 -12.16 6.80
CA VAL A 295 5.27 -11.83 7.88
C VAL A 295 4.27 -12.95 7.99
N ASP A 296 4.41 -13.77 9.02
CA ASP A 296 3.54 -14.93 9.21
C ASP A 296 2.06 -14.54 9.28
N TYR A 297 1.23 -15.20 8.51
CA TYR A 297 -0.19 -14.90 8.40
C TYR A 297 -0.95 -15.04 9.72
N LYS A 298 -0.63 -16.08 10.53
CA LYS A 298 -1.35 -16.39 11.77
C LYS A 298 -1.02 -15.40 12.87
N THR A 299 0.28 -15.12 13.05
CA THR A 299 0.78 -14.22 14.09
C THR A 299 0.82 -12.76 13.65
N GLY A 300 0.68 -12.48 12.34
CA GLY A 300 0.54 -11.16 11.72
C GLY A 300 -0.93 -10.79 11.50
N ALA A 301 -1.42 -10.96 10.28
CA ALA A 301 -2.74 -10.44 9.88
C ALA A 301 -3.91 -11.05 10.67
N LEU A 302 -3.91 -12.36 10.97
CA LEU A 302 -4.97 -12.96 11.80
C LEU A 302 -4.93 -12.46 13.23
N ALA A 303 -3.74 -12.25 13.82
CA ALA A 303 -3.62 -11.70 15.15
C ALA A 303 -4.11 -10.25 15.21
N VAL A 304 -3.78 -9.43 14.20
CA VAL A 304 -4.29 -8.05 14.09
C VAL A 304 -5.81 -8.05 13.91
N PHE A 305 -6.34 -8.88 13.01
CA PHE A 305 -7.79 -9.01 12.81
C PHE A 305 -8.53 -9.44 14.09
N GLY A 306 -7.98 -10.40 14.83
CA GLY A 306 -8.54 -10.86 16.09
C GLY A 306 -8.44 -9.83 17.23
N GLY A 307 -7.36 -9.02 17.24
CA GLY A 307 -7.08 -8.06 18.31
C GLY A 307 -7.71 -6.68 18.13
N ALA A 308 -7.96 -6.22 16.91
CA ALA A 308 -8.55 -4.90 16.63
C ALA A 308 -10.08 -4.90 16.87
N VAL A 309 -10.49 -5.34 18.05
CA VAL A 309 -11.90 -5.63 18.39
C VAL A 309 -12.81 -4.41 18.38
N ASN A 310 -12.26 -3.20 18.58
CA ASN A 310 -13.03 -1.95 18.63
C ASN A 310 -13.12 -1.26 17.24
N ALA A 311 -12.65 -1.91 16.17
CA ALA A 311 -12.78 -1.45 14.80
C ALA A 311 -13.70 -2.38 13.99
N ASP A 312 -14.54 -1.80 13.11
CA ASP A 312 -15.10 -2.58 12.00
C ASP A 312 -13.96 -3.03 11.12
N ARG A 313 -13.82 -4.33 10.89
CA ARG A 313 -12.62 -4.86 10.25
C ARG A 313 -12.88 -5.91 9.21
N TYR A 314 -12.13 -5.82 8.14
CA TYR A 314 -12.12 -6.75 7.01
C TYR A 314 -10.77 -7.42 6.89
N LEU A 315 -10.73 -8.68 6.47
CA LEU A 315 -9.51 -9.40 6.13
C LEU A 315 -9.69 -10.11 4.78
N LEU A 316 -9.06 -9.54 3.76
CA LEU A 316 -8.91 -10.16 2.44
C LEU A 316 -7.66 -11.03 2.46
N THR A 317 -7.82 -12.33 2.20
CA THR A 317 -6.72 -13.29 2.16
C THR A 317 -6.60 -13.89 0.77
N TYR A 318 -5.38 -13.87 0.22
CA TYR A 318 -5.02 -14.59 -1.00
C TYR A 318 -4.49 -15.98 -0.64
N LYS A 319 -5.14 -17.02 -1.13
CA LYS A 319 -4.69 -18.40 -0.89
C LYS A 319 -3.38 -18.68 -1.61
N GLN A 320 -2.43 -19.28 -0.93
CA GLN A 320 -1.10 -19.62 -1.42
C GLN A 320 -0.23 -18.42 -1.87
N ALA A 321 -0.66 -17.20 -1.64
CA ALA A 321 0.17 -16.03 -1.91
C ALA A 321 1.20 -15.81 -0.80
N GLY A 322 2.38 -15.32 -1.19
CA GLY A 322 3.47 -14.91 -0.32
C GLY A 322 3.36 -13.45 0.12
N HIS A 323 4.52 -12.82 0.32
CA HIS A 323 4.62 -11.45 0.82
C HIS A 323 4.39 -10.38 -0.25
N SER A 324 4.79 -10.64 -1.51
CA SER A 324 4.85 -9.63 -2.59
C SER A 324 3.48 -9.35 -3.21
N ILE A 325 2.53 -8.87 -2.41
CA ILE A 325 1.14 -8.61 -2.81
C ILE A 325 0.80 -7.13 -3.03
N ALA A 326 1.77 -6.23 -2.94
CA ALA A 326 1.48 -4.79 -2.91
C ALA A 326 2.39 -3.94 -3.81
N LEU A 327 3.26 -4.55 -4.58
CA LEU A 327 4.20 -3.82 -5.43
C LEU A 327 3.74 -3.81 -6.89
N ASN A 328 4.30 -2.88 -7.68
CA ASN A 328 4.18 -2.96 -9.14
C ASN A 328 4.76 -4.29 -9.65
N PRO A 329 4.39 -4.77 -10.84
CA PRO A 329 5.15 -5.81 -11.50
C PRO A 329 6.63 -5.44 -11.59
N ALA A 330 7.52 -6.44 -11.50
CA ALA A 330 8.96 -6.23 -11.53
C ALA A 330 9.37 -5.43 -12.77
N PRO A 331 10.09 -4.30 -12.62
CA PRO A 331 10.63 -3.58 -13.76
C PRO A 331 11.69 -4.42 -14.48
N SER A 332 11.99 -4.07 -15.73
CA SER A 332 12.93 -4.83 -16.56
C SER A 332 14.30 -5.02 -15.91
N GLU A 333 14.75 -4.02 -15.15
CA GLU A 333 16.01 -4.00 -14.43
C GLU A 333 16.04 -5.01 -13.26
N MET A 334 14.87 -5.45 -12.80
CA MET A 334 14.70 -6.37 -11.66
C MET A 334 14.17 -7.74 -12.11
N ARG A 335 14.58 -8.22 -13.28
CA ARG A 335 14.22 -9.54 -13.82
C ARG A 335 15.44 -10.42 -14.11
N GLY A 336 16.59 -10.05 -13.59
CA GLY A 336 17.86 -10.77 -13.82
C GLY A 336 18.02 -12.04 -13.00
N SER A 337 17.32 -12.18 -11.90
CA SER A 337 17.35 -13.36 -11.02
C SER A 337 15.97 -13.65 -10.44
N VAL A 338 15.76 -14.87 -9.95
CA VAL A 338 14.54 -15.26 -9.23
C VAL A 338 14.35 -14.38 -7.99
N TRP A 339 15.44 -14.07 -7.27
CA TRP A 339 15.42 -13.21 -6.08
C TRP A 339 14.91 -11.81 -6.37
N ASP A 340 15.31 -11.22 -7.50
CA ASP A 340 14.84 -9.91 -7.94
C ASP A 340 13.34 -9.93 -8.26
N ILE A 341 12.88 -10.99 -8.94
CA ILE A 341 11.46 -11.15 -9.27
C ILE A 341 10.63 -11.34 -8.00
N ASP A 342 11.03 -12.22 -7.09
CA ASP A 342 10.33 -12.54 -5.85
C ASP A 342 10.17 -11.31 -4.94
N TRP A 343 11.06 -10.31 -5.07
CA TRP A 343 10.89 -9.04 -4.36
C TRP A 343 9.62 -8.31 -4.78
N PHE A 344 9.25 -8.37 -6.05
CA PHE A 344 8.13 -7.64 -6.64
C PHE A 344 6.88 -8.48 -6.85
N GLU A 345 7.03 -9.74 -7.24
CA GLU A 345 5.96 -10.57 -7.76
C GLU A 345 5.77 -11.83 -6.93
N ASP A 346 4.52 -12.23 -6.79
CA ASP A 346 4.16 -13.49 -6.15
C ASP A 346 4.37 -14.66 -7.14
N PRO A 347 4.96 -15.81 -6.71
CA PRO A 347 5.23 -16.92 -7.62
C PRO A 347 3.96 -17.67 -8.10
N ILE A 348 2.84 -17.53 -7.41
CA ILE A 348 1.57 -18.21 -7.73
C ILE A 348 0.59 -17.26 -8.41
N TRP A 349 0.53 -16.02 -7.95
CA TRP A 349 -0.43 -15.04 -8.41
C TRP A 349 0.19 -14.07 -9.43
N ARG A 350 -0.55 -13.76 -10.48
CA ARG A 350 -0.17 -12.66 -11.38
C ARG A 350 -0.22 -11.34 -10.62
N GLN A 351 0.85 -10.57 -10.67
CA GLN A 351 0.98 -9.32 -9.90
C GLN A 351 -0.03 -8.25 -10.32
N ASP A 352 -0.29 -8.12 -11.62
CA ASP A 352 -1.31 -7.20 -12.14
C ASP A 352 -2.72 -7.56 -11.65
N ARG A 353 -3.00 -8.87 -11.48
CA ARG A 353 -4.27 -9.34 -10.96
C ARG A 353 -4.43 -9.07 -9.46
N ILE A 354 -3.40 -9.33 -8.65
CA ILE A 354 -3.41 -8.98 -7.22
C ILE A 354 -3.68 -7.49 -7.06
N ASN A 355 -2.94 -6.65 -7.80
CA ASN A 355 -3.08 -5.21 -7.73
C ASN A 355 -4.49 -4.75 -8.13
N ALA A 356 -5.07 -5.34 -9.18
CA ALA A 356 -6.44 -5.04 -9.58
C ALA A 356 -7.50 -5.45 -8.52
N ILE A 357 -7.32 -6.60 -7.88
CA ILE A 357 -8.19 -7.05 -6.78
C ILE A 357 -8.01 -6.13 -5.56
N ASN A 358 -6.78 -5.80 -5.20
CA ASN A 358 -6.51 -4.82 -4.14
C ASN A 358 -7.20 -3.48 -4.41
N LEU A 359 -7.09 -2.95 -5.64
CA LEU A 359 -7.77 -1.72 -6.05
C LEU A 359 -9.29 -1.80 -5.88
N HIS A 360 -9.88 -2.94 -6.21
CA HIS A 360 -11.32 -3.14 -6.06
C HIS A 360 -11.77 -2.98 -4.61
N PHE A 361 -11.15 -3.70 -3.68
CA PHE A 361 -11.53 -3.67 -2.28
C PHE A 361 -11.11 -2.36 -1.59
N ILE A 362 -9.92 -1.84 -1.87
CA ILE A 362 -9.46 -0.55 -1.34
C ILE A 362 -10.37 0.57 -1.83
N SER A 363 -10.76 0.58 -3.12
CA SER A 363 -11.68 1.60 -3.65
C SER A 363 -13.04 1.54 -3.00
N ALA A 364 -13.61 0.34 -2.81
CA ALA A 364 -14.88 0.20 -2.11
C ALA A 364 -14.79 0.72 -0.67
N PHE A 365 -13.74 0.30 0.05
CA PHE A 365 -13.53 0.66 1.44
C PHE A 365 -13.32 2.17 1.63
N LEU A 366 -12.47 2.78 0.83
CA LEU A 366 -12.24 4.23 0.91
C LEU A 366 -13.46 5.05 0.47
N ALA A 367 -14.22 4.58 -0.53
CA ALA A 367 -15.43 5.27 -0.96
C ALA A 367 -16.48 5.34 0.17
N VAL A 368 -16.67 4.24 0.90
CA VAL A 368 -17.57 4.22 2.08
C VAL A 368 -17.05 5.16 3.17
N HIS A 369 -15.79 5.03 3.58
CA HIS A 369 -15.31 5.69 4.80
C HIS A 369 -14.81 7.13 4.60
N LEU A 370 -14.38 7.51 3.37
CA LEU A 370 -13.88 8.85 3.09
C LEU A 370 -14.81 9.68 2.20
N GLN A 371 -15.54 9.05 1.27
CA GLN A 371 -16.44 9.77 0.37
C GLN A 371 -17.91 9.68 0.82
N GLY A 372 -18.24 8.82 1.80
CA GLY A 372 -19.60 8.60 2.28
C GLY A 372 -20.48 7.90 1.23
N ASP A 373 -19.88 7.20 0.26
CA ASP A 373 -20.63 6.46 -0.77
C ASP A 373 -21.02 5.07 -0.26
N GLU A 374 -22.11 5.01 0.50
CA GLU A 374 -22.65 3.77 1.06
C GLU A 374 -23.02 2.72 -0.01
N SER A 375 -23.25 3.12 -1.26
CA SER A 375 -23.52 2.17 -2.34
C SER A 375 -22.36 1.18 -2.57
N LYS A 376 -21.15 1.59 -2.21
CA LYS A 376 -19.94 0.77 -2.34
C LYS A 376 -19.81 -0.28 -1.24
N SER A 377 -20.54 -0.20 -0.16
CA SER A 377 -20.59 -1.24 0.88
C SER A 377 -21.00 -2.61 0.34
N ALA A 378 -21.80 -2.63 -0.73
CA ALA A 378 -22.21 -3.87 -1.40
C ALA A 378 -21.05 -4.69 -2.00
N TYR A 379 -19.88 -4.08 -2.25
CA TYR A 379 -18.68 -4.78 -2.72
C TYR A 379 -17.86 -5.39 -1.57
N LEU A 380 -18.11 -4.95 -0.34
CA LEU A 380 -17.49 -5.46 0.88
C LEU A 380 -18.35 -6.52 1.59
N LYS A 381 -19.63 -6.61 1.24
CA LYS A 381 -20.60 -7.57 1.77
C LYS A 381 -20.70 -8.76 0.83
N VAL A 382 -19.80 -9.73 0.99
CA VAL A 382 -19.79 -10.93 0.14
C VAL A 382 -20.80 -11.96 0.65
N ALA A 383 -21.47 -12.66 -0.27
CA ALA A 383 -22.46 -13.68 0.07
C ALA A 383 -21.83 -14.96 0.64
N THR A 384 -20.59 -15.25 0.23
CA THR A 384 -19.77 -16.37 0.72
C THR A 384 -18.41 -15.84 1.15
N GLU A 385 -17.91 -16.24 2.33
CA GLU A 385 -16.58 -15.84 2.80
C GLU A 385 -15.48 -16.30 1.85
N ASN A 386 -15.61 -17.52 1.34
CA ASN A 386 -14.68 -18.09 0.36
C ASN A 386 -15.18 -17.81 -1.06
N SER A 387 -14.38 -17.13 -1.85
CA SER A 387 -14.71 -16.78 -3.24
C SER A 387 -14.92 -17.99 -4.15
N ASP A 388 -14.33 -19.14 -3.80
CA ASP A 388 -14.48 -20.38 -4.58
C ASP A 388 -15.88 -20.98 -4.47
N ASP A 389 -16.63 -20.63 -3.41
CA ASP A 389 -18.00 -21.08 -3.16
C ASP A 389 -19.03 -20.19 -3.86
N GLY A 390 -18.59 -19.09 -4.50
CA GLY A 390 -19.44 -18.21 -5.25
C GLY A 390 -20.06 -18.89 -6.49
N VAL A 391 -21.38 -18.83 -6.60
CA VAL A 391 -22.14 -19.42 -7.68
C VAL A 391 -22.73 -18.35 -8.56
N TRP A 392 -22.69 -18.58 -9.86
CA TRP A 392 -23.40 -17.79 -10.86
C TRP A 392 -24.17 -18.74 -11.78
N ASN A 393 -25.45 -18.87 -11.52
CA ASN A 393 -26.38 -19.65 -12.32
C ASN A 393 -26.96 -18.79 -13.46
N ALA A 394 -26.11 -18.47 -14.46
CA ALA A 394 -26.60 -17.83 -15.66
C ALA A 394 -27.33 -18.84 -16.56
N PRO A 395 -28.44 -18.47 -17.21
CA PRO A 395 -29.08 -19.29 -18.22
C PRO A 395 -28.10 -19.74 -19.30
N ALA A 396 -28.30 -20.93 -19.86
CA ALA A 396 -27.49 -21.40 -20.97
C ALA A 396 -27.55 -20.39 -22.14
N GLY A 397 -26.41 -20.09 -22.74
CA GLY A 397 -26.30 -19.10 -23.82
C GLY A 397 -26.19 -17.64 -23.37
N THR A 398 -26.15 -17.35 -22.06
CA THR A 398 -25.85 -16.01 -21.57
C THR A 398 -24.50 -15.52 -22.12
N PRO A 399 -24.47 -14.35 -22.79
CA PRO A 399 -23.22 -13.83 -23.35
C PRO A 399 -22.14 -13.65 -22.27
N TRP A 400 -20.91 -13.94 -22.63
CA TRP A 400 -19.75 -13.64 -21.79
C TRP A 400 -19.74 -12.15 -21.41
N GLY A 401 -19.68 -11.87 -20.12
CA GLY A 401 -19.74 -10.50 -19.60
C GLY A 401 -21.15 -9.97 -19.30
N ALA A 402 -22.21 -10.67 -19.65
CA ALA A 402 -23.57 -10.35 -19.17
C ALA A 402 -23.73 -10.77 -17.72
N TYR A 403 -23.16 -9.97 -16.81
CA TYR A 403 -23.18 -10.18 -15.37
C TYR A 403 -24.23 -9.28 -14.72
N SER A 404 -25.21 -9.90 -14.03
CA SER A 404 -26.18 -9.18 -13.20
C SER A 404 -25.95 -9.57 -11.73
N PRO A 405 -25.17 -8.77 -10.97
CA PRO A 405 -24.96 -9.02 -9.55
C PRO A 405 -26.30 -8.86 -8.80
N GLY A 406 -26.56 -9.77 -7.85
CA GLY A 406 -27.72 -9.70 -6.98
C GLY A 406 -29.00 -10.35 -7.53
N GLY A 407 -28.93 -11.09 -8.65
CA GLY A 407 -30.02 -11.97 -9.07
C GLY A 407 -30.24 -13.13 -8.07
N GLU A 408 -31.43 -13.70 -8.02
CA GLU A 408 -31.70 -14.93 -7.25
C GLU A 408 -30.68 -16.02 -7.64
N ASN A 409 -30.08 -16.65 -6.64
CA ASN A 409 -29.04 -17.69 -6.80
C ASN A 409 -27.69 -17.24 -7.36
N VAL A 410 -27.36 -15.95 -7.34
CA VAL A 410 -26.01 -15.45 -7.64
C VAL A 410 -25.29 -15.06 -6.35
N THR A 411 -24.31 -15.86 -5.95
CA THR A 411 -23.45 -15.59 -4.77
C THR A 411 -22.01 -15.23 -5.15
N LEU A 412 -21.73 -15.03 -6.46
CA LEU A 412 -20.46 -14.52 -6.93
C LEU A 412 -20.19 -13.14 -6.31
N TRP A 413 -18.96 -12.89 -5.92
CA TRP A 413 -18.58 -11.60 -5.36
C TRP A 413 -18.83 -10.45 -6.36
N LYS A 414 -19.49 -9.42 -5.88
CA LYS A 414 -19.89 -8.27 -6.69
C LYS A 414 -18.70 -7.59 -7.35
N GLY A 415 -18.82 -7.27 -8.63
CA GLY A 415 -17.80 -6.60 -9.42
C GLY A 415 -16.81 -7.53 -10.12
N PHE A 416 -16.88 -8.83 -9.83
CA PHE A 416 -16.04 -9.83 -10.52
C PHE A 416 -16.76 -10.44 -11.71
N GLN A 417 -16.00 -10.71 -12.77
CA GLN A 417 -16.49 -11.51 -13.90
C GLN A 417 -16.65 -12.96 -13.47
N GLN A 418 -17.53 -13.71 -14.18
CA GLN A 418 -17.69 -15.14 -13.98
C GLN A 418 -16.34 -15.85 -14.00
N ARG A 419 -16.09 -16.74 -13.04
CA ARG A 419 -14.84 -17.52 -12.86
C ARG A 419 -13.64 -16.70 -12.39
N HIS A 420 -13.75 -15.38 -12.19
CA HIS A 420 -12.63 -14.54 -11.79
C HIS A 420 -12.54 -14.25 -10.29
N ALA A 421 -13.60 -14.48 -9.50
CA ALA A 421 -13.53 -14.45 -8.04
C ALA A 421 -13.08 -15.83 -7.54
N ARG A 422 -11.78 -16.09 -7.50
CA ARG A 422 -11.22 -17.38 -7.10
C ARG A 422 -9.95 -17.21 -6.26
N GLY A 423 -9.74 -18.17 -5.34
CA GLY A 423 -8.51 -18.23 -4.54
C GLY A 423 -8.44 -17.20 -3.41
N MET A 424 -9.56 -16.63 -2.99
CA MET A 424 -9.59 -15.59 -1.94
C MET A 424 -10.59 -15.92 -0.84
N THR A 425 -10.37 -15.34 0.33
CA THR A 425 -11.41 -15.21 1.37
C THR A 425 -11.54 -13.75 1.78
N LEU A 426 -12.75 -13.31 2.10
CA LEU A 426 -13.02 -12.00 2.71
C LEU A 426 -13.84 -12.20 3.99
N ARG A 427 -13.21 -11.94 5.12
CA ARG A 427 -13.84 -11.95 6.44
C ARG A 427 -14.22 -10.56 6.86
N TYR A 428 -15.33 -10.45 7.55
CA TYR A 428 -15.77 -9.24 8.23
C TYR A 428 -16.06 -9.54 9.69
N ALA A 429 -15.64 -8.64 10.56
CA ALA A 429 -16.07 -8.62 11.95
C ALA A 429 -16.43 -7.19 12.37
N PRO A 430 -17.61 -6.95 12.93
CA PRO A 430 -17.98 -5.65 13.44
C PRO A 430 -17.14 -5.28 14.66
N LYS A 431 -17.08 -3.99 14.98
CA LYS A 431 -16.58 -3.54 16.27
C LYS A 431 -17.36 -4.19 17.41
N ALA A 432 -16.69 -4.43 18.53
CA ALA A 432 -17.37 -4.93 19.74
C ALA A 432 -18.49 -3.97 20.13
N SER A 433 -19.63 -4.53 20.55
CA SER A 433 -20.69 -3.74 21.18
C SER A 433 -20.21 -3.29 22.55
N ASP A 434 -20.46 -2.05 22.90
CA ASP A 434 -20.22 -1.50 24.24
C ASP A 434 -20.99 -2.26 25.30
#